data_37b97f0a57bb9d106c126eda858e34d5
#
_entry.id   37b97f0a57bb9d106c126eda858e34d5
#
_cell.length_a   1.000
_cell.length_b   1.000
_cell.length_c   1.000
_cell.angle_alpha   90.00
_cell.angle_beta   90.00
_cell.angle_gamma   90.00
#
_symmetry.space_group_name_H-M   'P 1'
#
loop_
_entity.id
_entity.type
_entity.pdbx_description
1 polymer ?
#
loop_
_entity_poly.entity_id
_entity_poly.type
_entity_poly.pdbx_seq_one_letter_code
_entity_poly.pdbx_strand_id
1 'polypeptide(L)'
;SATIYPNPTTNYLTLSLSDNYELTGLECRIFDANGKFLDRKTVTEFRTELDLTRYATGTYFVNLYRAKQLMKSFKVIKVRE
;
A
#
# COMPACT_ATOMS: atom_id res chain seq x y z
N SER A 1 8.66 0.08 12.12
CA SER A 1 7.21 0.13 11.89
C SER A 1 6.91 0.55 10.46
N ALA A 2 5.70 0.31 10.03
CA ALA A 2 5.23 0.65 8.70
C ALA A 2 3.99 1.52 8.81
N THR A 3 3.95 2.61 8.05
CA THR A 3 2.81 3.53 7.99
C THR A 3 2.48 3.83 6.54
N ILE A 4 1.25 4.29 6.29
CA ILE A 4 0.82 4.67 4.96
C ILE A 4 0.07 5.99 5.06
N TYR A 5 0.30 6.90 4.09
CA TYR A 5 -0.33 8.22 4.10
C TYR A 5 -0.29 8.84 2.70
N PRO A 6 -1.14 9.84 2.43
CA PRO A 6 -2.25 10.31 3.27
C PRO A 6 -3.42 9.33 3.21
N ASN A 7 -4.25 9.33 4.23
CA ASN A 7 -5.43 8.48 4.28
C ASN A 7 -6.54 9.26 5.00
N PRO A 8 -7.56 9.76 4.26
CA PRO A 8 -7.85 9.50 2.85
C PRO A 8 -6.85 10.10 1.88
N THR A 9 -6.83 9.54 0.69
CA THR A 9 -6.00 10.06 -0.41
C THR A 9 -6.88 10.44 -1.60
N THR A 10 -6.38 11.35 -2.42
CA THR A 10 -7.02 11.66 -3.69
C THR A 10 -6.39 10.86 -4.84
N ASN A 11 -5.09 10.61 -4.81
CA ASN A 11 -4.39 9.97 -5.94
C ASN A 11 -3.26 9.04 -5.53
N TYR A 12 -2.37 9.45 -4.64
CA TYR A 12 -1.16 8.71 -4.32
C TYR A 12 -1.08 8.41 -2.84
N LEU A 13 -0.41 7.31 -2.54
CA LEU A 13 -0.07 6.94 -1.17
C LEU A 13 1.43 6.81 -1.06
N THR A 14 1.96 7.08 0.12
CA THR A 14 3.33 6.75 0.47
C THR A 14 3.32 5.68 1.54
N LEU A 15 3.99 4.57 1.27
CA LEU A 15 4.33 3.59 2.28
C LEU A 15 5.66 4.03 2.88
N SER A 16 5.70 4.25 4.19
CA SER A 16 6.89 4.68 4.91
C SER A 16 7.28 3.62 5.92
N LEU A 17 8.51 3.16 5.81
CA LEU A 17 9.08 2.16 6.72
C LEU A 17 10.16 2.83 7.57
N SER A 18 10.26 2.42 8.84
CA SER A 18 11.36 2.88 9.68
C SER A 18 12.68 2.37 9.11
N ASP A 19 13.76 3.13 9.32
CA ASP A 19 15.05 2.85 8.67
C ASP A 19 15.73 1.59 9.18
N ASN A 20 15.22 0.98 10.25
CA ASN A 20 15.69 -0.33 10.72
C ASN A 20 14.85 -1.48 10.14
N TYR A 21 13.93 -1.19 9.22
CA TYR A 21 13.08 -2.22 8.61
C TYR A 21 13.90 -3.01 7.59
N GLU A 22 13.73 -4.34 7.61
CA GLU A 22 14.39 -5.21 6.64
C GLU A 22 13.64 -5.15 5.32
N LEU A 23 14.31 -4.73 4.25
CA LEU A 23 13.68 -4.54 2.94
C LEU A 23 13.67 -5.81 2.08
N THR A 24 14.49 -6.81 2.39
CA THR A 24 14.60 -8.02 1.58
C THR A 24 13.25 -8.74 1.48
N GLY A 25 12.81 -9.00 0.25
CA GLY A 25 11.62 -9.79 0.01
C GLY A 25 10.29 -9.08 0.27
N LEU A 26 10.31 -7.75 0.42
CA LEU A 26 9.09 -6.99 0.68
C LEU A 26 8.33 -6.70 -0.61
N GLU A 27 7.01 -6.78 -0.53
CA GLU A 27 6.10 -6.51 -1.63
C GLU A 27 4.81 -5.91 -1.09
N CYS A 28 4.29 -4.87 -1.76
CA CYS A 28 2.96 -4.36 -1.51
C CYS A 28 1.99 -4.93 -2.51
N ARG A 29 0.78 -5.25 -2.06
CA ARG A 29 -0.33 -5.64 -2.93
C ARG A 29 -1.54 -4.79 -2.61
N ILE A 30 -2.24 -4.37 -3.68
CA ILE A 30 -3.43 -3.52 -3.57
C ILE A 30 -4.64 -4.34 -3.96
N PHE A 31 -5.67 -4.29 -3.12
CA PHE A 31 -6.94 -4.96 -3.34
C PHE A 31 -8.08 -3.95 -3.25
N ASP A 32 -9.17 -4.20 -3.99
CA ASP A 32 -10.38 -3.39 -3.83
C ASP A 32 -11.17 -3.86 -2.60
N ALA A 33 -12.31 -3.21 -2.36
CA ALA A 33 -13.13 -3.49 -1.17
C ALA A 33 -13.69 -4.91 -1.18
N ASN A 34 -13.79 -5.54 -2.35
CA ASN A 34 -14.29 -6.90 -2.48
C ASN A 34 -13.19 -7.95 -2.41
N GLY A 35 -11.94 -7.50 -2.18
CA GLY A 35 -10.80 -8.40 -2.10
C GLY A 35 -10.20 -8.77 -3.45
N LYS A 36 -10.62 -8.08 -4.53
CA LYS A 36 -10.04 -8.33 -5.85
C LYS A 36 -8.64 -7.74 -5.91
N PHE A 37 -7.68 -8.55 -6.37
CA PHE A 37 -6.31 -8.11 -6.57
C PHE A 37 -6.25 -7.09 -7.71
N LEU A 38 -5.59 -5.95 -7.46
CA LEU A 38 -5.47 -4.88 -8.46
C LEU A 38 -4.04 -4.71 -8.96
N ASP A 39 -3.06 -4.72 -8.06
CA ASP A 39 -1.67 -4.45 -8.45
C ASP A 39 -0.73 -4.85 -7.34
N ARG A 40 0.54 -4.97 -7.70
CA ARG A 40 1.60 -5.22 -6.71
C ARG A 40 2.83 -4.42 -7.07
N LYS A 41 3.65 -4.11 -6.05
CA LYS A 41 4.88 -3.38 -6.23
C LYS A 41 5.94 -3.92 -5.26
N THR A 42 7.12 -4.21 -5.79
CA THR A 42 8.26 -4.60 -4.97
C THR A 42 8.72 -3.38 -4.17
N VAL A 43 8.97 -3.57 -2.89
CA VAL A 43 9.41 -2.50 -1.99
C VAL A 43 10.92 -2.60 -1.82
N THR A 44 11.64 -1.63 -2.38
CA THR A 44 13.11 -1.61 -2.37
C THR A 44 13.68 -0.43 -1.62
N GLU A 45 12.81 0.46 -1.10
CA GLU A 45 13.23 1.67 -0.40
C GLU A 45 12.36 1.89 0.82
N PHE A 46 12.83 2.71 1.75
CA PHE A 46 12.09 3.00 2.98
C PHE A 46 10.84 3.85 2.73
N ARG A 47 10.77 4.54 1.60
CA ARG A 47 9.56 5.24 1.17
C ARG A 47 9.21 4.79 -0.24
N THR A 48 7.98 4.34 -0.43
CA THR A 48 7.49 3.81 -1.70
C THR A 48 6.17 4.49 -2.03
N GLU A 49 6.09 5.10 -3.23
CA GLU A 49 4.86 5.71 -3.70
C GLU A 49 3.99 4.68 -4.40
N LEU A 50 2.70 4.69 -4.08
CA LEU A 50 1.70 3.84 -4.70
C LEU A 50 0.72 4.72 -5.45
N ASP A 51 0.46 4.36 -6.71
CA ASP A 51 -0.36 5.14 -7.62
C ASP A 51 -1.77 4.56 -7.66
N LEU A 52 -2.76 5.33 -7.15
CA LEU A 52 -4.16 4.95 -7.16
C LEU A 52 -4.97 5.79 -8.15
N THR A 53 -4.30 6.52 -9.05
CA THR A 53 -4.99 7.48 -9.93
C THR A 53 -6.02 6.82 -10.82
N ARG A 54 -5.79 5.58 -11.26
CA ARG A 54 -6.70 4.89 -12.18
C ARG A 54 -7.83 4.14 -11.49
N TYR A 55 -7.89 4.19 -10.15
CA TYR A 55 -8.95 3.51 -9.41
C TYR A 55 -10.07 4.47 -9.03
N ALA A 56 -11.29 3.97 -8.97
CA ALA A 56 -12.45 4.75 -8.56
C ALA A 56 -12.33 5.14 -7.09
N THR A 57 -13.07 6.18 -6.68
CA THR A 57 -13.20 6.51 -5.25
C THR A 57 -13.80 5.30 -4.53
N GLY A 58 -13.35 5.08 -3.31
CA GLY A 58 -13.81 3.93 -2.53
C GLY A 58 -12.77 3.44 -1.54
N THR A 59 -13.01 2.25 -1.02
CA THR A 59 -12.16 1.61 -0.02
C THR A 59 -11.24 0.60 -0.69
N TYR A 60 -9.97 0.62 -0.30
CA TYR A 60 -8.94 -0.29 -0.78
C TYR A 60 -8.17 -0.86 0.40
N PHE A 61 -7.51 -1.99 0.18
CA PHE A 61 -6.61 -2.57 1.15
C PHE A 61 -5.22 -2.67 0.54
N VAL A 62 -4.24 -2.14 1.25
CA VAL A 62 -2.83 -2.25 0.86
C VAL A 62 -2.18 -3.19 1.86
N ASN A 63 -1.70 -4.32 1.37
CA ASN A 63 -1.09 -5.36 2.19
C ASN A 63 0.41 -5.41 1.94
N LEU A 64 1.17 -5.45 3.02
CA LEU A 64 2.62 -5.58 2.97
C LEU A 64 2.99 -7.02 3.30
N TYR A 65 3.71 -7.67 2.38
CA TYR A 65 4.14 -9.05 2.51
C TYR A 65 5.66 -9.13 2.54
N ARG A 66 6.18 -10.10 3.30
CA ARG A 66 7.54 -10.58 3.16
C ARG A 66 7.45 -12.03 2.73
N ALA A 67 7.95 -12.32 1.51
CA ALA A 67 7.73 -13.62 0.88
C ALA A 67 6.22 -13.88 0.82
N LYS A 68 5.70 -14.89 1.47
CA LYS A 68 4.27 -15.20 1.45
C LYS A 68 3.57 -14.81 2.76
N GLN A 69 4.30 -14.16 3.66
CA GLN A 69 3.76 -13.80 4.96
C GLN A 69 3.20 -12.39 4.96
N LEU A 70 1.95 -12.25 5.36
CA LEU A 70 1.34 -10.93 5.55
C LEU A 70 1.95 -10.28 6.78
N MET A 71 2.60 -9.12 6.58
CA MET A 71 3.23 -8.38 7.67
C MET A 71 2.29 -7.32 8.23
N LYS A 72 1.55 -6.63 7.36
CA LYS A 72 0.63 -5.59 7.77
C LYS A 72 -0.40 -5.33 6.67
N SER A 73 -1.62 -4.96 7.09
CA SER A 73 -2.69 -4.60 6.18
C SER A 73 -3.16 -3.19 6.54
N PHE A 74 -3.32 -2.34 5.51
CA PHE A 74 -3.82 -0.98 5.67
C PHE A 74 -5.15 -0.85 4.94
N LYS A 75 -6.15 -0.31 5.62
CA LYS A 75 -7.40 0.09 4.98
C LYS A 75 -7.25 1.53 4.52
N VAL A 76 -7.47 1.78 3.23
CA VAL A 76 -7.24 3.09 2.62
C VAL A 76 -8.52 3.57 1.97
N ILE A 77 -8.81 4.86 2.14
CA ILE A 77 -9.99 5.48 1.53
C ILE A 77 -9.50 6.42 0.44
N LYS A 78 -9.98 6.20 -0.79
CA LYS A 78 -9.75 7.13 -1.90
C LYS A 78 -10.97 8.01 -2.06
N VAL A 79 -10.74 9.32 -2.02
CA VAL A 79 -11.79 10.32 -2.15
C VAL A 79 -11.56 11.14 -3.41
N ARG A 80 -12.60 11.84 -3.83
CA ARG A 80 -12.52 12.74 -4.97
C ARG A 80 -11.63 13.92 -4.64
N GLU A 81 -10.89 14.33 -5.64
CA GLU A 81 -10.02 15.48 -5.56
C GLU A 81 -10.81 16.78 -5.36
#